data_a1cee184629115dd6b7b89d28b11c780
#
_entry.id   a1cee184629115dd6b7b89d28b11c780
#
_cell.length_a   1.000
_cell.length_b   1.000
_cell.length_c   1.000
_cell.angle_alpha   90.00
_cell.angle_beta   90.00
_cell.angle_gamma   90.00
#
_symmetry.space_group_name_H-M   'P 1'
#
loop_
_entity.id
_entity.type
_entity.pdbx_description
1 polymer ?
#
loop_
_entity_poly.entity_id
_entity_poly.type
_entity_poly.pdbx_seq_one_letter_code
_entity_poly.pdbx_strand_id
1 'polypeptide(L)'
;MHMPKDPSILFVCSGNICRSPTAEGVFRALAMREAPWLRGTIDSAGMHDFHAGEPPDPRTIAAARRRGYDLSVLRARRIEPDDFDRFDLLLAMDDGHRDGLLALAPPGRAVRVSLYLSHWAEAPRSDVPDPYYGGPADFERVLDLVEGASRALIARLR
;
A
#
# COMPACT_ATOMS: atom_id res chain seq x y z
N MET A 1 -10.28 -15.82 7.82
CA MET A 1 -9.56 -14.91 8.73
C MET A 1 -10.48 -13.76 9.14
N HIS A 2 -10.49 -13.45 10.40
CA HIS A 2 -11.29 -12.34 10.91
C HIS A 2 -10.61 -11.01 10.61
N MET A 3 -11.34 -10.09 9.94
CA MET A 3 -10.83 -8.76 9.63
C MET A 3 -11.06 -7.84 10.83
N PRO A 4 -10.02 -7.21 11.40
CA PRO A 4 -10.22 -6.20 12.45
C PRO A 4 -11.07 -5.04 11.91
N LYS A 5 -11.88 -4.42 12.78
CA LYS A 5 -12.74 -3.30 12.38
C LYS A 5 -11.97 -1.99 12.19
N ASP A 6 -10.86 -1.84 12.87
CA ASP A 6 -10.03 -0.63 12.83
C ASP A 6 -8.56 -1.03 12.70
N PRO A 7 -8.17 -1.63 11.56
CA PRO A 7 -6.83 -2.17 11.42
C PRO A 7 -5.76 -1.11 11.23
N SER A 8 -4.55 -1.42 11.73
CA SER A 8 -3.34 -0.73 11.29
C SER A 8 -2.86 -1.43 10.03
N ILE A 9 -2.52 -0.67 8.99
CA ILE A 9 -2.25 -1.18 7.66
C ILE A 9 -0.89 -0.71 7.15
N LEU A 10 -0.09 -1.66 6.66
CA LEU A 10 1.19 -1.37 6.03
C LEU A 10 1.14 -1.80 4.56
N PHE A 11 1.38 -0.86 3.66
CA PHE A 11 1.50 -1.15 2.23
C PHE A 11 2.95 -1.40 1.86
N VAL A 12 3.23 -2.45 1.10
CA VAL A 12 4.60 -2.86 0.81
C VAL A 12 4.84 -3.06 -0.69
N CYS A 13 5.90 -2.43 -1.20
CA CYS A 13 6.39 -2.66 -2.55
C CYS A 13 7.91 -2.84 -2.51
N SER A 14 8.61 -2.74 -3.66
CA SER A 14 10.06 -2.98 -3.70
C SER A 14 10.84 -1.88 -2.99
N GLY A 15 10.80 -0.66 -3.53
CA GLY A 15 11.63 0.46 -3.05
C GLY A 15 10.93 1.49 -2.21
N ASN A 16 9.63 1.38 -2.05
CA ASN A 16 8.80 2.34 -1.30
C ASN A 16 8.85 3.77 -1.89
N ILE A 17 8.90 3.87 -3.23
CA ILE A 17 8.90 5.18 -3.90
C ILE A 17 7.79 5.35 -4.94
N CYS A 18 7.12 4.29 -5.37
CA CYS A 18 6.03 4.39 -6.36
C CYS A 18 4.73 3.80 -5.83
N ARG A 19 4.59 2.47 -5.82
CA ARG A 19 3.32 1.79 -5.57
C ARG A 19 2.83 1.92 -4.13
N SER A 20 3.67 1.57 -3.16
CA SER A 20 3.24 1.59 -1.76
C SER A 20 3.00 2.99 -1.21
N PRO A 21 3.80 4.02 -1.54
CA PRO A 21 3.44 5.37 -1.07
C PRO A 21 2.16 5.90 -1.73
N THR A 22 1.88 5.50 -2.98
CA THR A 22 0.60 5.83 -3.62
C THR A 22 -0.56 5.20 -2.84
N ALA A 23 -0.44 3.92 -2.50
CA ALA A 23 -1.46 3.22 -1.72
C ALA A 23 -1.67 3.87 -0.35
N GLU A 24 -0.59 4.19 0.35
CA GLU A 24 -0.67 4.86 1.65
C GLU A 24 -1.40 6.19 1.55
N GLY A 25 -0.98 7.06 0.64
CA GLY A 25 -1.56 8.40 0.53
C GLY A 25 -3.01 8.40 0.07
N VAL A 26 -3.33 7.55 -0.90
CA VAL A 26 -4.70 7.44 -1.42
C VAL A 26 -5.63 6.83 -0.38
N PHE A 27 -5.22 5.72 0.25
CA PHE A 27 -6.04 5.09 1.29
C PHE A 27 -6.30 6.06 2.44
N ARG A 28 -5.26 6.76 2.90
CA ARG A 28 -5.39 7.73 3.99
C ARG A 28 -6.40 8.83 3.64
N ALA A 29 -6.31 9.39 2.44
CA ALA A 29 -7.21 10.45 1.99
C ALA A 29 -8.65 9.98 1.87
N LEU A 30 -8.86 8.79 1.28
CA LEU A 30 -10.21 8.23 1.13
C LEU A 30 -10.81 7.85 2.48
N ALA A 31 -10.00 7.29 3.38
CA ALA A 31 -10.45 6.93 4.72
C ALA A 31 -10.88 8.16 5.52
N MET A 32 -10.16 9.27 5.41
CA MET A 32 -10.54 10.51 6.09
C MET A 32 -11.92 11.01 5.66
N ARG A 33 -12.27 10.82 4.38
CA ARG A 33 -13.56 11.28 3.85
C ARG A 33 -14.68 10.27 4.08
N GLU A 34 -14.40 8.97 3.88
CA GLU A 34 -15.45 7.94 3.82
C GLU A 34 -15.52 7.07 5.06
N ALA A 35 -14.46 7.05 5.86
CA ALA A 35 -14.37 6.20 7.05
C ALA A 35 -13.63 6.93 8.18
N PRO A 36 -14.14 8.10 8.63
CA PRO A 36 -13.45 8.91 9.65
C PRO A 36 -13.34 8.21 11.01
N TRP A 37 -14.02 7.09 11.19
CA TRP A 37 -13.93 6.24 12.37
C TRP A 37 -12.65 5.37 12.38
N LEU A 38 -11.97 5.22 11.23
CA LEU A 38 -10.71 4.47 11.15
C LEU A 38 -9.59 5.27 11.80
N ARG A 39 -9.01 4.71 12.86
CA ARG A 39 -7.93 5.34 13.63
C ARG A 39 -6.64 4.54 13.63
N GLY A 40 -6.63 3.37 12.99
CA GLY A 40 -5.44 2.56 12.86
C GLY A 40 -4.33 3.31 12.13
N THR A 41 -3.08 2.93 12.42
CA THR A 41 -1.92 3.53 11.76
C THR A 41 -1.86 3.08 10.30
N ILE A 42 -1.68 4.03 9.39
CA ILE A 42 -1.51 3.77 7.96
C ILE A 42 -0.09 4.16 7.59
N ASP A 43 0.68 3.24 6.99
CA ASP A 43 2.06 3.49 6.63
C ASP A 43 2.44 2.66 5.39
N SER A 44 3.66 2.84 4.89
CA SER A 44 4.19 2.05 3.80
C SER A 44 5.68 1.76 4.01
N ALA A 45 6.17 0.71 3.36
CA ALA A 45 7.58 0.31 3.45
C ALA A 45 8.01 -0.41 2.16
N GLY A 46 9.31 -0.57 1.97
CA GLY A 46 9.89 -1.31 0.87
C GLY A 46 10.53 -2.61 1.34
N MET A 47 10.72 -3.53 0.39
CA MET A 47 11.43 -4.77 0.65
C MET A 47 12.95 -4.55 0.77
N HIS A 48 13.46 -3.42 0.24
CA HIS A 48 14.86 -3.04 0.34
C HIS A 48 14.98 -1.56 0.76
N ASP A 49 16.22 -1.12 1.03
CA ASP A 49 16.51 0.22 1.54
C ASP A 49 17.21 1.14 0.54
N PHE A 50 17.21 0.80 -0.75
CA PHE A 50 17.96 1.56 -1.77
C PHE A 50 17.56 3.03 -1.82
N HIS A 51 16.33 3.35 -1.46
CA HIS A 51 15.79 4.71 -1.48
C HIS A 51 15.45 5.24 -0.08
N ALA A 52 15.93 4.58 0.99
CA ALA A 52 15.60 4.96 2.36
C ALA A 52 15.85 6.45 2.61
N GLY A 53 14.84 7.13 3.16
CA GLY A 53 14.89 8.56 3.45
C GLY A 53 14.52 9.46 2.28
N GLU A 54 14.36 8.92 1.07
CA GLU A 54 13.99 9.70 -0.11
C GLU A 54 12.47 9.90 -0.20
N PRO A 55 12.01 11.00 -0.81
CA PRO A 55 10.59 11.15 -1.13
C PRO A 55 10.18 10.17 -2.22
N PRO A 56 8.87 10.00 -2.46
CA PRO A 56 8.42 9.22 -3.61
C PRO A 56 8.97 9.75 -4.93
N ASP A 57 8.99 8.89 -5.95
CA ASP A 57 9.40 9.27 -7.30
C ASP A 57 8.62 10.52 -7.74
N PRO A 58 9.29 11.53 -8.34
CA PRO A 58 8.64 12.77 -8.76
C PRO A 58 7.43 12.56 -9.68
N ARG A 59 7.47 11.51 -10.52
CA ARG A 59 6.35 11.19 -11.41
C ARG A 59 5.16 10.66 -10.63
N THR A 60 5.42 9.89 -9.58
CA THR A 60 4.40 9.40 -8.64
C THR A 60 3.75 10.57 -7.92
N ILE A 61 4.56 11.50 -7.39
CA ILE A 61 4.04 12.68 -6.70
C ILE A 61 3.17 13.52 -7.64
N ALA A 62 3.63 13.75 -8.87
CA ALA A 62 2.91 14.57 -9.84
C ALA A 62 1.59 13.94 -10.25
N ALA A 63 1.57 12.63 -10.54
CA ALA A 63 0.35 11.92 -10.93
C ALA A 63 -0.69 11.95 -9.80
N ALA A 64 -0.28 11.69 -8.57
CA ALA A 64 -1.17 11.72 -7.40
C ALA A 64 -1.72 13.13 -7.16
N ARG A 65 -0.88 14.14 -7.30
CA ARG A 65 -1.28 15.55 -7.09
C ARG A 65 -2.38 15.97 -8.05
N ARG A 66 -2.36 15.49 -9.29
CA ARG A 66 -3.41 15.80 -10.26
C ARG A 66 -4.78 15.30 -9.82
N ARG A 67 -4.82 14.30 -8.94
CA ARG A 67 -6.08 13.77 -8.37
C ARG A 67 -6.35 14.27 -6.95
N GLY A 68 -5.53 15.20 -6.44
CA GLY A 68 -5.74 15.82 -5.13
C GLY A 68 -5.05 15.09 -3.97
N TYR A 69 -4.14 14.16 -4.26
CA TYR A 69 -3.38 13.47 -3.21
C TYR A 69 -1.96 14.05 -3.11
N ASP A 70 -1.57 14.44 -1.91
CA ASP A 70 -0.21 14.96 -1.66
C ASP A 70 0.66 13.86 -1.04
N LEU A 71 1.62 13.35 -1.81
CA LEU A 71 2.55 12.33 -1.37
C LEU A 71 3.92 12.90 -1.01
N SER A 72 4.11 14.23 -1.14
CA SER A 72 5.43 14.86 -1.03
C SER A 72 6.08 14.75 0.34
N VAL A 73 5.29 14.57 1.39
CA VAL A 73 5.79 14.47 2.76
C VAL A 73 6.23 13.06 3.15
N LEU A 74 5.89 12.06 2.35
CA LEU A 74 6.25 10.67 2.63
C LEU A 74 7.74 10.43 2.40
N ARG A 75 8.31 9.47 3.16
CA ARG A 75 9.72 9.09 3.02
C ARG A 75 9.83 7.58 3.00
N ALA A 76 10.68 7.08 2.10
CA ALA A 76 10.90 5.65 1.95
C ALA A 76 11.59 5.06 3.18
N ARG A 77 11.19 3.85 3.55
CA ARG A 77 11.84 3.06 4.57
C ARG A 77 11.75 1.57 4.23
N ARG A 78 12.61 0.78 4.84
CA ARG A 78 12.59 -0.68 4.67
C ARG A 78 11.67 -1.32 5.71
N ILE A 79 11.07 -2.46 5.34
CA ILE A 79 10.32 -3.32 6.27
C ILE A 79 11.22 -3.75 7.43
N GLU A 80 10.66 -3.77 8.64
CA GLU A 80 11.35 -4.16 9.87
C GLU A 80 10.60 -5.32 10.52
N PRO A 81 11.29 -6.16 11.34
CA PRO A 81 10.62 -7.27 12.04
C PRO A 81 9.41 -6.83 12.85
N ASP A 82 9.49 -5.68 13.53
CA ASP A 82 8.40 -5.16 14.35
C ASP A 82 7.14 -4.81 13.56
N ASP A 83 7.26 -4.61 12.23
CA ASP A 83 6.11 -4.28 11.40
C ASP A 83 5.07 -5.40 11.42
N PHE A 84 5.49 -6.66 11.56
CA PHE A 84 4.59 -7.80 11.62
C PHE A 84 3.75 -7.84 12.90
N ASP A 85 4.18 -7.14 13.94
CA ASP A 85 3.42 -7.01 15.19
C ASP A 85 2.63 -5.71 15.24
N ARG A 86 3.17 -4.62 14.67
CA ARG A 86 2.53 -3.31 14.70
C ARG A 86 1.34 -3.18 13.76
N PHE A 87 1.35 -3.93 12.65
CA PHE A 87 0.30 -3.82 11.64
C PHE A 87 -0.55 -5.08 11.58
N ASP A 88 -1.86 -4.89 11.55
CA ASP A 88 -2.82 -5.98 11.43
C ASP A 88 -2.84 -6.54 10.01
N LEU A 89 -2.65 -5.68 9.01
CA LEU A 89 -2.63 -6.04 7.60
C LEU A 89 -1.32 -5.55 6.97
N LEU A 90 -0.58 -6.46 6.34
CA LEU A 90 0.57 -6.14 5.51
C LEU A 90 0.18 -6.46 4.08
N LEU A 91 -0.04 -5.42 3.30
CA LEU A 91 -0.64 -5.51 1.97
C LEU A 91 0.43 -5.36 0.89
N ALA A 92 0.69 -6.46 0.20
CA ALA A 92 1.70 -6.53 -0.85
C ALA A 92 1.13 -6.05 -2.19
N MET A 93 1.94 -5.33 -2.95
CA MET A 93 1.52 -4.81 -4.25
C MET A 93 1.53 -5.90 -5.32
N ASP A 94 2.42 -6.88 -5.22
CA ASP A 94 2.48 -8.00 -6.16
C ASP A 94 2.91 -9.30 -5.46
N ASP A 95 2.95 -10.41 -6.23
CA ASP A 95 3.29 -11.73 -5.71
C ASP A 95 4.70 -11.79 -5.13
N GLY A 96 5.65 -11.11 -5.76
CA GLY A 96 7.02 -11.08 -5.26
C GLY A 96 7.13 -10.45 -3.89
N HIS A 97 6.41 -9.36 -3.65
CA HIS A 97 6.37 -8.70 -2.34
C HIS A 97 5.68 -9.59 -1.31
N ARG A 98 4.58 -10.23 -1.69
CA ARG A 98 3.89 -11.16 -0.79
C ARG A 98 4.81 -12.32 -0.39
N ASP A 99 5.47 -12.94 -1.35
CA ASP A 99 6.37 -14.06 -1.08
C ASP A 99 7.53 -13.63 -0.19
N GLY A 100 8.07 -12.44 -0.43
CA GLY A 100 9.14 -11.87 0.40
C GLY A 100 8.69 -11.61 1.83
N LEU A 101 7.48 -11.07 2.00
CA LEU A 101 6.91 -10.84 3.34
C LEU A 101 6.66 -12.16 4.06
N LEU A 102 6.12 -13.17 3.37
CA LEU A 102 5.88 -14.47 3.95
C LEU A 102 7.18 -15.13 4.41
N ALA A 103 8.27 -14.95 3.66
CA ALA A 103 9.58 -15.47 4.04
C ALA A 103 10.15 -14.80 5.29
N LEU A 104 9.79 -13.54 5.55
CA LEU A 104 10.25 -12.77 6.70
C LEU A 104 9.32 -12.88 7.91
N ALA A 105 8.08 -13.30 7.71
CA ALA A 105 7.07 -13.27 8.76
C ALA A 105 7.43 -14.22 9.91
N PRO A 106 7.37 -13.73 11.18
CA PRO A 106 7.56 -14.60 12.34
C PRO A 106 6.42 -15.61 12.44
N PRO A 107 6.61 -16.70 13.23
CA PRO A 107 5.55 -17.67 13.45
C PRO A 107 4.25 -17.03 13.90
N GLY A 108 3.15 -17.40 13.24
CA GLY A 108 1.81 -16.88 13.57
C GLY A 108 1.47 -15.54 12.92
N ARG A 109 2.38 -14.93 12.15
CA ARG A 109 2.15 -13.62 11.53
C ARG A 109 1.88 -13.70 10.02
N ALA A 110 2.13 -14.84 9.39
CA ALA A 110 1.88 -15.00 7.95
C ALA A 110 0.42 -14.68 7.56
N VAL A 111 -0.52 -14.92 8.47
CA VAL A 111 -1.94 -14.67 8.21
C VAL A 111 -2.25 -13.17 8.00
N ARG A 112 -1.36 -12.28 8.44
CA ARG A 112 -1.51 -10.83 8.28
C ARG A 112 -1.10 -10.34 6.89
N VAL A 113 -0.42 -11.19 6.12
CA VAL A 113 0.12 -10.85 4.79
C VAL A 113 -0.87 -11.26 3.71
N SER A 114 -1.20 -10.33 2.81
CA SER A 114 -2.05 -10.62 1.64
C SER A 114 -1.72 -9.65 0.51
N LEU A 115 -2.20 -9.98 -0.70
CA LEU A 115 -2.14 -9.05 -1.83
C LEU A 115 -3.18 -7.96 -1.63
N TYR A 116 -2.80 -6.70 -1.89
CA TYR A 116 -3.73 -5.59 -1.74
C TYR A 116 -4.97 -5.78 -2.62
N LEU A 117 -4.78 -6.14 -3.88
CA LEU A 117 -5.89 -6.30 -4.81
C LEU A 117 -6.77 -7.52 -4.50
N SER A 118 -6.34 -8.44 -3.62
CA SER A 118 -7.19 -9.55 -3.20
C SER A 118 -8.38 -9.11 -2.35
N HIS A 119 -8.34 -7.90 -1.80
CA HIS A 119 -9.43 -7.31 -1.02
C HIS A 119 -10.50 -6.66 -1.89
N TRP A 120 -10.31 -6.65 -3.18
CA TRP A 120 -11.21 -6.07 -4.17
C TRP A 120 -11.68 -7.18 -5.11
N ALA A 121 -12.90 -7.71 -4.87
CA ALA A 121 -13.42 -8.85 -5.62
C ALA A 121 -13.49 -8.62 -7.13
N GLU A 122 -13.71 -7.37 -7.55
CA GLU A 122 -13.87 -7.00 -8.96
C GLU A 122 -12.60 -6.44 -9.58
N ALA A 123 -11.45 -6.63 -8.92
CA ALA A 123 -10.19 -6.12 -9.44
C ALA A 123 -9.90 -6.68 -10.84
N PRO A 124 -9.44 -5.84 -11.79
CA PRO A 124 -9.14 -6.30 -13.15
C PRO A 124 -7.91 -7.19 -13.20
N ARG A 125 -7.11 -7.22 -12.13
CA ARG A 125 -5.89 -8.03 -12.04
C ARG A 125 -5.54 -8.27 -10.57
N SER A 126 -4.60 -9.18 -10.32
CA SER A 126 -4.23 -9.57 -8.96
C SER A 126 -3.09 -8.75 -8.36
N ASP A 127 -2.35 -7.99 -9.17
CA ASP A 127 -1.20 -7.21 -8.72
C ASP A 127 -1.26 -5.76 -9.23
N VAL A 128 -0.56 -4.87 -8.51
CA VAL A 128 -0.31 -3.50 -8.96
C VAL A 128 1.00 -3.50 -9.74
N PRO A 129 0.98 -3.19 -11.05
CA PRO A 129 2.19 -3.23 -11.87
C PRO A 129 3.17 -2.14 -11.48
N ASP A 130 4.47 -2.40 -11.70
CA ASP A 130 5.51 -1.43 -11.40
C ASP A 130 5.58 -0.37 -12.53
N PRO A 131 5.32 0.92 -12.22
CA PRO A 131 5.32 1.96 -13.24
C PRO A 131 6.72 2.55 -13.53
N TYR A 132 7.74 2.15 -12.77
CA TYR A 132 9.04 2.83 -12.73
C TYR A 132 9.67 2.97 -14.12
N TYR A 133 9.60 1.91 -14.93
CA TYR A 133 10.17 1.92 -16.29
C TYR A 133 9.15 2.27 -17.38
N GLY A 134 7.96 2.68 -16.98
CA GLY A 134 6.88 3.01 -17.90
C GLY A 134 6.73 4.50 -18.15
N GLY A 135 5.61 4.87 -18.73
CA GLY A 135 5.24 6.26 -19.03
C GLY A 135 4.10 6.76 -18.14
N PRO A 136 3.59 7.98 -18.42
CA PRO A 136 2.54 8.60 -17.61
C PRO A 136 1.30 7.73 -17.42
N ALA A 137 0.89 6.97 -18.44
CA ALA A 137 -0.28 6.09 -18.35
C ALA A 137 -0.09 4.99 -17.31
N ASP A 138 1.15 4.54 -17.08
CA ASP A 138 1.42 3.50 -16.08
C ASP A 138 1.25 4.03 -14.67
N PHE A 139 1.62 5.26 -14.41
CA PHE A 139 1.39 5.91 -13.10
C PHE A 139 -0.10 6.14 -12.86
N GLU A 140 -0.86 6.52 -13.91
CA GLU A 140 -2.31 6.66 -13.82
C GLU A 140 -2.98 5.31 -13.52
N ARG A 141 -2.50 4.23 -14.14
CA ARG A 141 -3.02 2.88 -13.87
C ARG A 141 -2.83 2.47 -12.42
N VAL A 142 -1.68 2.76 -11.83
CA VAL A 142 -1.43 2.50 -10.41
C VAL A 142 -2.49 3.22 -9.56
N LEU A 143 -2.75 4.49 -9.86
CA LEU A 143 -3.77 5.25 -9.13
C LEU A 143 -5.16 4.65 -9.29
N ASP A 144 -5.54 4.24 -10.50
CA ASP A 144 -6.85 3.59 -10.73
C ASP A 144 -7.00 2.33 -9.86
N LEU A 145 -5.98 1.48 -9.86
CA LEU A 145 -5.99 0.23 -9.10
C LEU A 145 -6.03 0.49 -7.59
N VAL A 146 -5.22 1.43 -7.13
CA VAL A 146 -5.13 1.78 -5.72
C VAL A 146 -6.43 2.40 -5.23
N GLU A 147 -7.05 3.28 -6.01
CA GLU A 147 -8.35 3.86 -5.64
C GLU A 147 -9.44 2.79 -5.54
N GLY A 148 -9.49 1.88 -6.51
CA GLY A 148 -10.47 0.79 -6.48
C GLY A 148 -10.29 -0.12 -5.28
N ALA A 149 -9.04 -0.56 -5.03
CA ALA A 149 -8.72 -1.43 -3.89
C ALA A 149 -8.97 -0.73 -2.55
N SER A 150 -8.64 0.56 -2.46
CA SER A 150 -8.85 1.34 -1.23
C SER A 150 -10.33 1.44 -0.88
N ARG A 151 -11.18 1.75 -1.87
CA ARG A 151 -12.63 1.82 -1.64
C ARG A 151 -13.21 0.46 -1.28
N ALA A 152 -12.75 -0.60 -1.93
CA ALA A 152 -13.19 -1.96 -1.63
C ALA A 152 -12.82 -2.37 -0.19
N LEU A 153 -11.61 -2.05 0.24
CA LEU A 153 -11.16 -2.37 1.60
C LEU A 153 -11.96 -1.57 2.63
N ILE A 154 -12.16 -0.28 2.42
CA ILE A 154 -12.97 0.56 3.30
C ILE A 154 -14.38 -0.02 3.44
N ALA A 155 -14.99 -0.45 2.33
CA ALA A 155 -16.34 -1.04 2.36
C ALA A 155 -16.38 -2.32 3.20
N ARG A 156 -15.32 -3.15 3.15
CA ARG A 156 -15.23 -4.37 3.96
C ARG A 156 -15.09 -4.10 5.46
N LEU A 157 -14.54 -2.95 5.80
CA LEU A 157 -14.30 -2.59 7.21
C LEU A 157 -15.52 -1.97 7.90
N ARG A 158 -16.57 -1.66 7.14
CA ARG A 158 -17.80 -1.11 7.69
C ARG A 158 -18.64 -2.12 8.46
#